data_1d105236b57f3231eddb363b46ba869f
#
_entry.id   1d105236b57f3231eddb363b46ba869f
#
_cell.length_a   1.000
_cell.length_b   1.000
_cell.length_c   1.000
_cell.angle_alpha   90.00
_cell.angle_beta   90.00
_cell.angle_gamma   90.00
#
_symmetry.space_group_name_H-M   'P 1'
#
loop_
_entity.id
_entity.type
_entity.pdbx_description
1 polymer ?
#
loop_
_entity_poly.entity_id
_entity_poly.type
_entity_poly.pdbx_seq_one_letter_code
_entity_poly.pdbx_strand_id
1 'polypeptide(L)'
;GLESKQFYLVKLNRKTYKAPNLIKILSNPSILFVMHYARQDLLWLKYHLNVEPKNIFCTKVASKLARTASSFHGYKDLVKELCGKDISKKEQQSDWGNPNLTSKQISYAAQDTEYLFEIKKKLTDMLIRENRIDIFNKCMKVIPTLVDMEISGYKLNIFEH
;
A
#
# COMPACT_ATOMS: atom_id res chain seq x y z
N GLY A 1 6.78 2.38 15.05
CA GLY A 1 7.88 1.41 15.15
C GLY A 1 7.36 -0.02 15.16
N LEU A 2 8.10 -0.91 14.58
CA LEU A 2 7.81 -2.35 14.53
C LEU A 2 7.59 -2.98 15.92
N GLU A 3 8.18 -2.41 16.93
CA GLU A 3 8.22 -2.97 18.28
C GLU A 3 7.02 -2.57 19.14
N SER A 4 6.38 -1.44 18.83
CA SER A 4 5.34 -0.89 19.72
C SER A 4 3.93 -1.44 19.44
N LYS A 5 3.70 -2.12 18.29
CA LYS A 5 2.35 -2.53 17.82
C LYS A 5 1.29 -1.41 17.96
N GLN A 6 1.72 -0.16 17.85
CA GLN A 6 0.83 0.98 17.87
C GLN A 6 0.36 1.29 16.44
N PHE A 7 -0.95 1.46 16.30
CA PHE A 7 -1.60 1.84 15.06
C PHE A 7 -2.15 3.25 15.20
N TYR A 8 -1.96 4.06 14.16
CA TYR A 8 -2.48 5.42 14.12
C TYR A 8 -3.49 5.51 12.97
N LEU A 9 -4.72 5.82 13.31
CA LEU A 9 -5.77 6.07 12.32
C LEU A 9 -5.90 7.58 12.14
N VAL A 10 -5.55 8.05 10.94
CA VAL A 10 -5.61 9.48 10.60
C VAL A 10 -6.88 9.75 9.80
N LYS A 11 -7.82 10.50 10.39
CA LYS A 11 -9.03 10.95 9.71
C LYS A 11 -8.78 12.28 9.03
N LEU A 12 -8.84 12.29 7.71
CA LEU A 12 -8.70 13.50 6.92
C LEU A 12 -10.01 14.29 6.84
N ASN A 13 -9.92 15.61 6.90
CA ASN A 13 -11.04 16.49 6.60
C ASN A 13 -11.29 16.50 5.09
N ARG A 14 -12.39 15.91 4.63
CA ARG A 14 -12.73 15.75 3.21
C ARG A 14 -12.99 17.05 2.46
N LYS A 15 -13.22 18.17 3.16
CA LYS A 15 -13.42 19.48 2.53
C LYS A 15 -12.09 20.17 2.20
N THR A 16 -11.08 19.97 3.02
CA THR A 16 -9.81 20.73 2.90
C THR A 16 -8.60 19.85 2.65
N TYR A 17 -8.64 18.59 3.04
CA TYR A 17 -7.49 17.65 3.01
C TYR A 17 -6.20 18.23 3.64
N LYS A 18 -6.32 19.24 4.54
CA LYS A 18 -5.16 19.83 5.20
C LYS A 18 -4.59 18.89 6.26
N ALA A 19 -3.40 18.38 6.05
CA ALA A 19 -2.72 17.46 6.95
C ALA A 19 -1.19 17.69 6.96
N PRO A 20 -0.70 18.88 7.39
CA PRO A 20 0.70 19.27 7.22
C PRO A 20 1.68 18.31 7.92
N ASN A 21 1.35 17.81 9.10
CA ASN A 21 2.20 16.87 9.82
C ASN A 21 2.28 15.51 9.12
N LEU A 22 1.16 15.01 8.57
CA LEU A 22 1.14 13.78 7.79
C LEU A 22 1.94 13.95 6.50
N ILE A 23 1.76 15.07 5.79
CA ILE A 23 2.52 15.39 4.58
C ILE A 23 4.02 15.44 4.88
N LYS A 24 4.44 16.07 5.98
CA LYS A 24 5.83 16.10 6.41
C LYS A 24 6.42 14.70 6.61
N ILE A 25 5.65 13.79 7.24
CA ILE A 25 6.08 12.39 7.42
C ILE A 25 6.17 11.68 6.07
N LEU A 26 5.13 11.77 5.24
CA LEU A 26 5.06 11.11 3.93
C LEU A 26 6.12 11.60 2.95
N SER A 27 6.54 12.87 3.06
CA SER A 27 7.59 13.47 2.22
C SER A 27 9.02 13.14 2.67
N ASN A 28 9.19 12.51 3.83
CA ASN A 28 10.53 12.22 4.35
C ASN A 28 11.15 11.02 3.60
N PRO A 29 12.21 11.22 2.80
CA PRO A 29 12.82 10.15 2.01
C PRO A 29 13.55 9.09 2.84
N SER A 30 13.84 9.37 4.12
CA SER A 30 14.48 8.42 5.04
C SER A 30 13.48 7.41 5.61
N ILE A 31 12.18 7.64 5.46
CA ILE A 31 11.14 6.72 5.95
C ILE A 31 10.77 5.74 4.85
N LEU A 32 10.89 4.46 5.13
CA LEU A 32 10.38 3.39 4.25
C LEU A 32 8.90 3.16 4.52
N PHE A 33 8.08 3.33 3.48
CA PHE A 33 6.65 3.04 3.53
C PHE A 33 6.37 1.65 2.94
N VAL A 34 5.91 0.75 3.79
CA VAL A 34 5.51 -0.60 3.37
C VAL A 34 4.00 -0.62 3.12
N MET A 35 3.60 -0.94 1.91
CA MET A 35 2.21 -0.90 1.46
C MET A 35 1.84 -2.20 0.76
N HIS A 36 0.56 -2.53 0.75
CA HIS A 36 0.05 -3.60 -0.10
C HIS A 36 -0.74 -2.99 -1.26
N TYR A 37 -0.29 -3.21 -2.50
CA TYR A 37 -0.84 -2.56 -3.70
C TYR A 37 -0.59 -1.04 -3.73
N ALA A 38 0.65 -0.65 -3.41
CA ALA A 38 1.10 0.74 -3.22
C ALA A 38 0.63 1.73 -4.29
N ARG A 39 0.46 1.30 -5.57
CA ARG A 39 -0.04 2.16 -6.65
C ARG A 39 -1.36 2.85 -6.27
N GLN A 40 -2.30 2.11 -5.65
CA GLN A 40 -3.59 2.65 -5.24
C GLN A 40 -3.45 3.69 -4.13
N ASP A 41 -2.64 3.40 -3.11
CA ASP A 41 -2.41 4.32 -2.01
C ASP A 41 -1.72 5.60 -2.49
N LEU A 42 -0.68 5.45 -3.33
CA LEU A 42 0.05 6.59 -3.89
C LEU A 42 -0.81 7.47 -4.79
N LEU A 43 -1.75 6.89 -5.55
CA LEU A 43 -2.73 7.63 -6.33
C LEU A 43 -3.53 8.58 -5.43
N TRP A 44 -4.12 8.06 -4.35
CA TRP A 44 -4.92 8.85 -3.43
C TRP A 44 -4.09 9.89 -2.66
N LEU A 45 -2.89 9.55 -2.22
CA LEU A 45 -1.96 10.47 -1.55
C LEU A 45 -1.57 11.63 -2.48
N LYS A 46 -1.26 11.34 -3.75
CA LYS A 46 -0.90 12.36 -4.74
C LYS A 46 -2.11 13.22 -5.09
N TYR A 47 -3.25 12.63 -5.36
CA TYR A 47 -4.46 13.35 -5.76
C TYR A 47 -5.00 14.28 -4.67
N HIS A 48 -5.08 13.81 -3.42
CA HIS A 48 -5.71 14.56 -2.35
C HIS A 48 -4.74 15.39 -1.50
N LEU A 49 -3.51 14.93 -1.31
CA LEU A 49 -2.53 15.58 -0.44
C LEU A 49 -1.37 16.20 -1.21
N ASN A 50 -1.32 15.99 -2.53
CA ASN A 50 -0.19 16.40 -3.37
C ASN A 50 1.16 15.94 -2.81
N VAL A 51 1.23 14.71 -2.30
CA VAL A 51 2.43 14.12 -1.70
C VAL A 51 2.76 12.79 -2.36
N GLU A 52 4.04 12.56 -2.59
CA GLU A 52 4.57 11.35 -3.20
C GLU A 52 5.71 10.79 -2.34
N PRO A 53 5.44 9.76 -1.51
CA PRO A 53 6.48 9.05 -0.77
C PRO A 53 7.55 8.49 -1.70
N LYS A 54 8.81 8.77 -1.42
CA LYS A 54 9.94 8.39 -2.31
C LYS A 54 10.50 7.01 -2.02
N ASN A 55 10.39 6.54 -0.79
CA ASN A 55 10.93 5.26 -0.36
C ASN A 55 9.79 4.30 -0.03
N ILE A 56 9.42 3.46 -0.99
CA ILE A 56 8.28 2.56 -0.90
C ILE A 56 8.68 1.10 -1.10
N PHE A 57 7.95 0.20 -0.43
CA PHE A 57 8.00 -1.23 -0.64
C PHE A 57 6.58 -1.76 -0.85
N CYS A 58 6.29 -2.26 -2.05
CA CYS A 58 4.99 -2.84 -2.37
C CYS A 58 5.00 -4.37 -2.20
N THR A 59 4.33 -4.86 -1.17
CA THR A 59 4.28 -6.30 -0.88
C THR A 59 3.57 -7.11 -1.98
N LYS A 60 2.61 -6.53 -2.71
CA LYS A 60 1.94 -7.20 -3.83
C LYS A 60 2.90 -7.42 -5.02
N VAL A 61 3.72 -6.42 -5.36
CA VAL A 61 4.73 -6.54 -6.42
C VAL A 61 5.82 -7.52 -5.98
N ALA A 62 6.31 -7.40 -4.73
CA ALA A 62 7.27 -8.34 -4.18
C ALA A 62 6.77 -9.78 -4.25
N SER A 63 5.50 -10.01 -3.85
CA SER A 63 4.88 -11.33 -3.92
C SER A 63 4.80 -11.87 -5.34
N LYS A 64 4.39 -11.06 -6.31
CA LYS A 64 4.32 -11.49 -7.72
C LYS A 64 5.68 -11.89 -8.27
N LEU A 65 6.74 -11.19 -7.88
CA LEU A 65 8.10 -11.48 -8.33
C LEU A 65 8.72 -12.66 -7.58
N ALA A 66 8.48 -12.79 -6.27
CA ALA A 66 9.07 -13.85 -5.45
C ALA A 66 8.31 -15.19 -5.55
N ARG A 67 7.00 -15.16 -5.87
CA ARG A 67 6.09 -16.31 -5.78
C ARG A 67 5.39 -16.54 -7.12
N THR A 68 6.15 -16.70 -8.19
CA THR A 68 5.63 -16.79 -9.57
C THR A 68 4.72 -17.99 -9.83
N ALA A 69 4.82 -19.06 -9.05
CA ALA A 69 3.94 -20.22 -9.14
C ALA A 69 2.58 -20.03 -8.44
N SER A 70 2.40 -18.97 -7.65
CA SER A 70 1.15 -18.67 -6.94
C SER A 70 0.32 -17.67 -7.74
N SER A 71 -1.01 -17.85 -7.72
CA SER A 71 -1.98 -16.85 -8.20
C SER A 71 -2.51 -15.95 -7.07
N PHE A 72 -2.18 -16.26 -5.82
CA PHE A 72 -2.72 -15.61 -4.63
C PHE A 72 -1.74 -14.57 -4.08
N HIS A 73 -1.95 -13.31 -4.48
CA HIS A 73 -1.12 -12.18 -4.09
C HIS A 73 -1.88 -11.10 -3.32
N GLY A 74 -3.10 -11.40 -2.85
CA GLY A 74 -3.88 -10.51 -2.00
C GLY A 74 -3.30 -10.42 -0.58
N TYR A 75 -3.55 -9.32 0.13
CA TYR A 75 -3.04 -9.15 1.49
C TYR A 75 -3.44 -10.29 2.42
N LYS A 76 -4.73 -10.68 2.40
CA LYS A 76 -5.23 -11.81 3.20
C LYS A 76 -4.51 -13.12 2.87
N ASP A 77 -4.24 -13.37 1.59
CA ASP A 77 -3.56 -14.59 1.17
C ASP A 77 -2.12 -14.60 1.68
N LEU A 78 -1.44 -13.44 1.60
CA LEU A 78 -0.08 -13.30 2.12
C LEU A 78 -0.02 -13.45 3.64
N VAL A 79 -0.99 -12.88 4.37
CA VAL A 79 -1.07 -13.05 5.84
C VAL A 79 -1.26 -14.52 6.18
N LYS A 80 -2.17 -15.22 5.49
CA LYS A 80 -2.42 -16.64 5.73
C LYS A 80 -1.20 -17.51 5.42
N GLU A 81 -0.61 -17.34 4.24
CA GLU A 81 0.48 -18.21 3.78
C GLU A 81 1.82 -17.87 4.45
N LEU A 82 2.12 -16.59 4.66
CA LEU A 82 3.41 -16.18 5.18
C LEU A 82 3.41 -16.03 6.70
N CYS A 83 2.30 -15.59 7.31
CA CYS A 83 2.23 -15.32 8.75
C CYS A 83 1.43 -16.38 9.52
N GLY A 84 0.73 -17.32 8.82
CA GLY A 84 -0.08 -18.36 9.46
C GLY A 84 -1.30 -17.81 10.20
N LYS A 85 -1.80 -16.64 9.78
CA LYS A 85 -2.94 -15.96 10.41
C LYS A 85 -4.10 -15.83 9.43
N ASP A 86 -5.32 -15.96 9.95
CA ASP A 86 -6.53 -15.66 9.19
C ASP A 86 -7.04 -14.27 9.59
N ILE A 87 -7.32 -13.42 8.58
CA ILE A 87 -7.87 -12.08 8.77
C ILE A 87 -9.23 -11.96 8.10
N SER A 88 -10.13 -11.17 8.73
CA SER A 88 -11.48 -10.94 8.22
C SER A 88 -11.48 -9.88 7.12
N LYS A 89 -12.36 -10.03 6.12
CA LYS A 89 -12.67 -8.99 5.12
C LYS A 89 -14.03 -8.32 5.36
N LYS A 90 -14.72 -8.63 6.46
CA LYS A 90 -16.13 -8.22 6.66
C LYS A 90 -16.34 -6.72 6.62
N GLU A 91 -15.42 -5.95 7.16
CA GLU A 91 -15.54 -4.49 7.23
C GLU A 91 -15.02 -3.76 5.97
N GLN A 92 -14.49 -4.48 4.98
CA GLN A 92 -13.92 -3.88 3.78
C GLN A 92 -14.92 -3.01 3.01
N GLN A 93 -16.19 -3.41 3.00
CA GLN A 93 -17.29 -2.71 2.30
C GLN A 93 -18.20 -1.92 3.26
N SER A 94 -17.78 -1.72 4.50
CA SER A 94 -18.57 -0.94 5.47
C SER A 94 -18.55 0.56 5.14
N ASP A 95 -19.43 1.34 5.74
CA ASP A 95 -19.49 2.79 5.53
C ASP A 95 -18.32 3.50 6.22
N TRP A 96 -17.22 3.65 5.50
CA TRP A 96 -16.05 4.44 5.90
C TRP A 96 -16.27 5.95 5.83
N GLY A 97 -17.41 6.38 5.30
CA GLY A 97 -17.84 7.78 5.25
C GLY A 97 -18.36 8.31 6.58
N ASN A 98 -18.77 7.43 7.46
CA ASN A 98 -19.34 7.80 8.75
C ASN A 98 -18.34 8.61 9.60
N PRO A 99 -18.76 9.73 10.21
CA PRO A 99 -17.92 10.49 11.12
C PRO A 99 -17.43 9.68 12.33
N ASN A 100 -18.23 8.72 12.78
CA ASN A 100 -17.92 7.86 13.93
C ASN A 100 -17.68 6.42 13.45
N LEU A 101 -16.42 6.01 13.40
CA LEU A 101 -16.06 4.64 13.06
C LEU A 101 -16.35 3.71 14.24
N THR A 102 -16.87 2.53 13.93
CA THR A 102 -17.11 1.48 14.93
C THR A 102 -15.77 0.85 15.37
N SER A 103 -15.76 0.23 16.56
CA SER A 103 -14.60 -0.52 17.04
C SER A 103 -14.16 -1.63 16.07
N LYS A 104 -15.12 -2.23 15.33
CA LYS A 104 -14.83 -3.25 14.29
C LYS A 104 -14.10 -2.64 13.10
N GLN A 105 -14.51 -1.46 12.64
CA GLN A 105 -13.82 -0.74 11.55
C GLN A 105 -12.41 -0.33 11.98
N ILE A 106 -12.24 0.21 13.18
CA ILE A 106 -10.92 0.59 13.71
C ILE A 106 -10.00 -0.64 13.78
N SER A 107 -10.50 -1.75 14.32
CA SER A 107 -9.75 -3.01 14.39
C SER A 107 -9.39 -3.54 13.00
N TYR A 108 -10.31 -3.46 12.03
CA TYR A 108 -10.07 -3.84 10.66
C TYR A 108 -8.95 -2.98 10.01
N ALA A 109 -9.02 -1.66 10.16
CA ALA A 109 -8.00 -0.75 9.63
C ALA A 109 -6.60 -1.01 10.23
N ALA A 110 -6.52 -1.34 11.51
CA ALA A 110 -5.27 -1.75 12.15
C ALA A 110 -4.75 -3.07 11.56
N GLN A 111 -5.64 -4.05 11.37
CA GLN A 111 -5.30 -5.38 10.83
C GLN A 111 -4.78 -5.30 9.39
N ASP A 112 -5.24 -4.35 8.58
CA ASP A 112 -4.77 -4.15 7.20
C ASP A 112 -3.30 -3.70 7.12
N THR A 113 -2.70 -3.31 8.24
CA THR A 113 -1.29 -2.91 8.31
C THR A 113 -0.44 -3.78 9.24
N GLU A 114 -1.05 -4.58 10.11
CA GLU A 114 -0.40 -5.31 11.20
C GLU A 114 0.73 -6.23 10.73
N TYR A 115 0.54 -6.91 9.61
CA TYR A 115 1.47 -7.93 9.12
C TYR A 115 2.41 -7.45 8.01
N LEU A 116 2.31 -6.18 7.59
CA LEU A 116 3.08 -5.67 6.44
C LEU A 116 4.59 -5.82 6.60
N PHE A 117 5.12 -5.58 7.80
CA PHE A 117 6.56 -5.68 8.05
C PHE A 117 7.06 -7.13 8.08
N GLU A 118 6.29 -8.04 8.65
CA GLU A 118 6.62 -9.46 8.62
C GLU A 118 6.58 -10.01 7.19
N ILE A 119 5.54 -9.66 6.44
CA ILE A 119 5.41 -10.01 5.01
C ILE A 119 6.58 -9.43 4.21
N LYS A 120 6.93 -8.15 4.43
CA LYS A 120 8.08 -7.50 3.78
C LYS A 120 9.36 -8.30 4.02
N LYS A 121 9.66 -8.66 5.27
CA LYS A 121 10.87 -9.42 5.62
C LYS A 121 10.92 -10.73 4.83
N LYS A 122 9.88 -11.56 4.93
CA LYS A 122 9.81 -12.86 4.25
C LYS A 122 9.88 -12.74 2.73
N LEU A 123 9.20 -11.76 2.14
CA LEU A 123 9.27 -11.53 0.69
C LEU A 123 10.64 -11.02 0.24
N THR A 124 11.32 -10.21 1.06
CA THR A 124 12.68 -9.77 0.76
C THR A 124 13.64 -10.96 0.71
N ASP A 125 13.56 -11.85 1.70
CA ASP A 125 14.39 -13.07 1.76
C ASP A 125 14.13 -13.96 0.52
N MET A 126 12.87 -14.11 0.11
CA MET A 126 12.51 -14.83 -1.11
C MET A 126 13.06 -14.16 -2.37
N LEU A 127 12.93 -12.81 -2.51
CA LEU A 127 13.47 -12.08 -3.66
C LEU A 127 14.98 -12.22 -3.80
N ILE A 128 15.70 -12.21 -2.69
CA ILE A 128 17.15 -12.43 -2.66
C ILE A 128 17.47 -13.85 -3.10
N ARG A 129 16.82 -14.86 -2.53
CA ARG A 129 17.02 -16.27 -2.87
C ARG A 129 16.76 -16.55 -4.36
N GLU A 130 15.74 -15.93 -4.93
CA GLU A 130 15.36 -16.08 -6.34
C GLU A 130 16.15 -15.16 -7.29
N ASN A 131 17.13 -14.40 -6.78
CA ASN A 131 17.92 -13.39 -7.52
C ASN A 131 17.03 -12.36 -8.25
N ARG A 132 15.97 -11.87 -7.58
CA ARG A 132 14.96 -10.96 -8.17
C ARG A 132 14.87 -9.59 -7.49
N ILE A 133 15.81 -9.30 -6.57
CA ILE A 133 15.80 -8.02 -5.85
C ILE A 133 16.03 -6.83 -6.78
N ASP A 134 16.86 -6.96 -7.81
CA ASP A 134 17.15 -5.88 -8.74
C ASP A 134 15.95 -5.53 -9.61
N ILE A 135 15.23 -6.55 -10.12
CA ILE A 135 13.99 -6.31 -10.87
C ILE A 135 12.90 -5.73 -9.97
N PHE A 136 12.80 -6.17 -8.71
CA PHE A 136 11.90 -5.56 -7.75
C PHE A 136 12.19 -4.07 -7.57
N ASN A 137 13.46 -3.69 -7.37
CA ASN A 137 13.86 -2.29 -7.22
C ASN A 137 13.54 -1.46 -8.47
N LYS A 138 13.69 -2.02 -9.67
CA LYS A 138 13.27 -1.37 -10.92
C LYS A 138 11.75 -1.18 -10.96
N CYS A 139 10.97 -2.18 -10.56
CA CYS A 139 9.51 -2.06 -10.49
C CYS A 139 9.06 -0.96 -9.51
N MET A 140 9.74 -0.82 -8.35
CA MET A 140 9.40 0.26 -7.40
C MET A 140 9.60 1.66 -8.02
N LYS A 141 10.61 1.84 -8.85
CA LYS A 141 10.89 3.12 -9.55
C LYS A 141 9.84 3.46 -10.62
N VAL A 142 9.12 2.48 -11.14
CA VAL A 142 8.09 2.69 -12.17
C VAL A 142 6.72 3.07 -11.58
N ILE A 143 6.44 2.69 -10.33
CA ILE A 143 5.13 2.94 -9.70
C ILE A 143 4.72 4.42 -9.74
N PRO A 144 5.57 5.41 -9.43
CA PRO A 144 5.20 6.83 -9.53
C PRO A 144 4.74 7.23 -10.93
N THR A 145 5.43 6.77 -11.97
CA THR A 145 5.05 7.03 -13.37
C THR A 145 3.67 6.44 -13.69
N LEU A 146 3.36 5.23 -13.23
CA LEU A 146 2.04 4.63 -13.41
C LEU A 146 0.95 5.44 -12.70
N VAL A 147 1.25 5.99 -11.51
CA VAL A 147 0.33 6.89 -10.79
C VAL A 147 0.09 8.17 -11.58
N ASP A 148 1.13 8.75 -12.18
CA ASP A 148 1.00 9.96 -13.01
C ASP A 148 0.15 9.71 -14.25
N MET A 149 0.35 8.57 -14.90
CA MET A 149 -0.48 8.16 -16.03
C MET A 149 -1.96 8.01 -15.65
N GLU A 150 -2.25 7.43 -14.48
CA GLU A 150 -3.62 7.28 -13.98
C GLU A 150 -4.28 8.63 -13.66
N ILE A 151 -3.55 9.55 -13.04
CA ILE A 151 -4.07 10.89 -12.71
C ILE A 151 -4.31 11.70 -13.98
N SER A 152 -3.40 11.62 -14.94
CA SER A 152 -3.50 12.37 -16.20
C SER A 152 -4.57 11.81 -17.15
N GLY A 153 -4.90 10.53 -17.02
CA GLY A 153 -5.72 9.80 -17.97
C GLY A 153 -5.02 9.66 -19.34
N TYR A 154 -5.73 9.07 -20.31
CA TYR A 154 -5.29 9.12 -21.70
C TYR A 154 -6.30 9.88 -22.58
N LYS A 155 -5.78 10.60 -23.56
CA LYS A 155 -6.59 11.10 -24.66
C LYS A 155 -6.72 9.96 -25.68
N LEU A 156 -7.95 9.47 -25.89
CA LEU A 156 -8.24 8.63 -27.04
C LEU A 156 -8.43 9.54 -28.23
N ASN A 157 -7.66 9.34 -29.30
CA ASN A 157 -7.91 9.98 -30.58
C ASN A 157 -9.01 9.20 -31.32
N ILE A 158 -10.27 9.58 -31.08
CA ILE A 158 -11.45 8.92 -31.68
C ILE A 158 -11.59 9.15 -33.17
N PHE A 159 -10.71 9.95 -33.79
CA PHE A 159 -10.78 10.28 -35.23
C PHE A 159 -9.83 9.43 -36.08
N GLU A 160 -9.04 8.54 -35.50
CA GLU A 160 -8.10 7.64 -36.22
C GLU A 160 -8.53 6.17 -36.22
N HIS A 161 -9.82 5.88 -35.96
CA HIS A 161 -10.39 4.54 -36.06
C HIS A 161 -11.56 4.48 -37.01
#